data_6df11c1ef460a993cd1408ee571d187d
#
_entry.id   6df11c1ef460a993cd1408ee571d187d
#
_cell.length_a   1.000
_cell.length_b   1.000
_cell.length_c   1.000
_cell.angle_alpha   90.00
_cell.angle_beta   90.00
_cell.angle_gamma   90.00
#
_symmetry.space_group_name_H-M   'P 1'
#
loop_
_entity.id
_entity.type
_entity.pdbx_description
1 polymer ?
#
loop_
_entity_poly.entity_id
_entity_poly.type
_entity_poly.pdbx_seq_one_letter_code
_entity_poly.pdbx_strand_id
1 'polypeptide(L)'
;MKIQQIALVCLLALSNGIGAAQVLHHPDSIYTFTDPHMQKKYPWRAAAETVGMNVGVWAFDRYVMNEDFAKISINSIRRNIKHGFVWDNDQFSTNLFAHPYHGNLYFNAARSNGLNFWESAPYAFAGSLMWEVAAEVEPPAINDLIATTIGGIALGEMTQRLSSLVLDDSKRGFGRFTREFLGTLICPMRGINRMITGDMWKVKRSHYKYHDYERIPIQFSISAGDRYLADNNYLFRGEHNPYLEFRAVYGNPFDKINDAPYDYFTATATLGLSPNQPLISKINLLGKLWGVPLKTSTGMEMMFGVFQHFNYFDSEEIINGSGRIPYKISEAASVGP
;
A
#
# COMPACT_ATOMS: atom_id res chain seq x y z
N MET A 1 24.02 -7.23 -10.15
CA MET A 1 23.98 -6.18 -9.10
C MET A 1 22.87 -6.60 -8.16
N LYS A 2 23.17 -6.90 -6.90
CA LYS A 2 22.16 -7.41 -5.96
C LYS A 2 21.16 -6.30 -5.62
N ILE A 3 19.89 -6.63 -5.46
CA ILE A 3 18.77 -5.69 -5.13
C ILE A 3 19.14 -4.73 -3.97
N GLN A 4 19.94 -5.20 -3.01
CA GLN A 4 20.48 -4.41 -1.90
C GLN A 4 21.35 -3.20 -2.32
N GLN A 5 22.05 -3.29 -3.44
CA GLN A 5 22.88 -2.17 -3.96
C GLN A 5 21.99 -1.12 -4.64
N ILE A 6 20.88 -1.53 -5.24
CA ILE A 6 19.90 -0.62 -5.83
C ILE A 6 19.17 0.16 -4.74
N ALA A 7 18.79 -0.50 -3.64
CA ALA A 7 18.16 0.14 -2.49
C ALA A 7 19.09 1.21 -1.84
N LEU A 8 20.37 0.93 -1.74
CA LEU A 8 21.35 1.87 -1.17
C LEU A 8 21.55 3.11 -2.06
N VAL A 9 21.57 2.93 -3.38
CA VAL A 9 21.68 4.04 -4.35
C VAL A 9 20.43 4.92 -4.34
N CYS A 10 19.24 4.33 -4.20
CA CYS A 10 18.00 5.09 -4.05
C CYS A 10 17.97 5.89 -2.74
N LEU A 11 18.48 5.35 -1.65
CA LEU A 11 18.58 6.03 -0.36
C LEU A 11 19.55 7.22 -0.38
N LEU A 12 20.70 7.10 -1.04
CA LEU A 12 21.68 8.18 -1.19
C LEU A 12 21.18 9.31 -2.10
N ALA A 13 20.32 9.00 -3.07
CA ALA A 13 19.68 10.02 -3.91
C ALA A 13 18.60 10.82 -3.16
N LEU A 14 18.00 10.26 -2.12
CA LEU A 14 16.99 10.92 -1.28
C LEU A 14 17.62 11.91 -0.27
N SER A 15 18.88 11.73 0.11
CA SER A 15 19.54 12.56 1.12
C SER A 15 19.80 14.01 0.69
N ASN A 16 19.74 14.33 -0.60
CA ASN A 16 20.01 15.68 -1.13
C ASN A 16 18.75 16.55 -1.35
N GLY A 17 17.58 16.10 -0.91
CA GLY A 17 16.31 16.79 -1.21
C GLY A 17 15.35 16.96 -0.03
N ILE A 18 15.70 16.50 1.15
CA ILE A 18 14.83 16.63 2.35
C ILE A 18 15.13 17.96 3.02
N GLY A 19 14.51 19.02 2.52
CA GLY A 19 14.31 20.23 3.29
C GLY A 19 13.35 19.91 4.45
N ALA A 20 13.72 20.27 5.66
CA ALA A 20 12.87 20.14 6.83
C ALA A 20 11.51 20.77 6.55
N ALA A 21 10.44 19.99 6.58
CA ALA A 21 9.09 20.51 6.50
C ALA A 21 8.80 21.29 7.78
N GLN A 22 8.81 22.62 7.70
CA GLN A 22 8.30 23.45 8.78
C GLN A 22 6.77 23.35 8.79
N VAL A 23 6.23 22.95 9.91
CA VAL A 23 4.78 23.01 10.18
C VAL A 23 4.37 24.48 10.25
N LEU A 24 3.81 25.01 9.18
CA LEU A 24 3.18 26.31 9.17
C LEU A 24 1.70 26.14 9.55
N HIS A 25 1.38 26.52 10.75
CA HIS A 25 0.01 26.57 11.25
C HIS A 25 -0.67 27.83 10.72
N HIS A 26 -1.64 27.69 9.80
CA HIS A 26 -2.53 28.76 9.38
C HIS A 26 -3.97 28.44 9.78
N PRO A 27 -4.62 29.27 10.63
CA PRO A 27 -5.88 28.89 11.27
C PRO A 27 -7.17 29.11 10.47
N ASP A 28 -7.21 29.82 9.36
CA ASP A 28 -8.48 30.39 8.86
C ASP A 28 -8.80 30.10 7.40
N SER A 29 -9.06 28.86 7.01
CA SER A 29 -9.89 28.66 5.82
C SER A 29 -10.54 27.28 5.76
N ILE A 30 -11.84 27.26 5.91
CA ILE A 30 -12.72 26.13 5.60
C ILE A 30 -12.68 25.93 4.07
N TYR A 31 -11.92 24.96 3.60
CA TYR A 31 -11.98 24.53 2.21
C TYR A 31 -12.32 23.05 2.17
N THR A 32 -13.46 22.76 1.59
CA THR A 32 -13.80 21.41 1.15
C THR A 32 -12.75 20.97 0.13
N PHE A 33 -12.00 19.93 0.46
CA PHE A 33 -11.03 19.32 -0.43
C PHE A 33 -11.78 18.62 -1.56
N THR A 34 -11.90 19.26 -2.67
CA THR A 34 -12.25 18.63 -3.93
C THR A 34 -10.97 18.60 -4.76
N ASP A 35 -10.33 17.42 -4.85
CA ASP A 35 -9.29 17.21 -5.86
C ASP A 35 -9.91 17.53 -7.22
N PRO A 36 -9.47 18.56 -7.95
CA PRO A 36 -10.04 18.91 -9.24
C PRO A 36 -9.94 17.80 -10.28
N HIS A 37 -9.03 16.81 -10.11
CA HIS A 37 -8.99 15.59 -10.89
C HIS A 37 -10.11 14.61 -10.52
N MET A 38 -10.66 14.68 -9.31
CA MET A 38 -11.79 13.87 -8.86
C MET A 38 -13.13 14.31 -9.46
N GLN A 39 -13.21 15.44 -10.18
CA GLN A 39 -14.45 15.91 -10.80
C GLN A 39 -14.89 15.04 -11.99
N LYS A 40 -13.96 14.35 -12.67
CA LYS A 40 -14.29 13.49 -13.81
C LYS A 40 -13.94 12.05 -13.53
N LYS A 41 -15.00 11.24 -13.38
CA LYS A 41 -14.90 9.81 -13.09
C LYS A 41 -14.92 9.00 -14.37
N TYR A 42 -14.06 7.97 -14.44
CA TYR A 42 -13.95 7.07 -15.57
C TYR A 42 -14.12 5.59 -15.15
N PRO A 43 -15.30 5.17 -14.73
CA PRO A 43 -15.52 3.84 -14.16
C PRO A 43 -15.18 2.69 -15.12
N TRP A 44 -15.49 2.86 -16.41
CA TRP A 44 -15.17 1.84 -17.43
C TRP A 44 -13.67 1.70 -17.67
N ARG A 45 -12.91 2.78 -17.59
CA ARG A 45 -11.45 2.72 -17.66
C ARG A 45 -10.87 2.04 -16.41
N ALA A 46 -11.40 2.34 -15.25
CA ALA A 46 -11.05 1.65 -14.01
C ALA A 46 -11.28 0.14 -14.11
N ALA A 47 -12.43 -0.26 -14.66
CA ALA A 47 -12.73 -1.67 -14.89
C ALA A 47 -11.77 -2.32 -15.89
N ALA A 48 -11.47 -1.64 -17.00
CA ALA A 48 -10.54 -2.13 -18.01
C ALA A 48 -9.10 -2.26 -17.43
N GLU A 49 -8.67 -1.32 -16.61
CA GLU A 49 -7.37 -1.37 -15.92
C GLU A 49 -7.31 -2.51 -14.89
N THR A 50 -8.39 -2.75 -14.13
CA THR A 50 -8.49 -3.88 -13.20
C THR A 50 -8.41 -5.22 -13.92
N VAL A 51 -9.17 -5.39 -15.02
CA VAL A 51 -9.09 -6.60 -15.86
C VAL A 51 -7.71 -6.73 -16.50
N GLY A 52 -7.19 -5.64 -17.04
CA GLY A 52 -5.86 -5.61 -17.68
C GLY A 52 -4.74 -5.98 -16.71
N MET A 53 -4.85 -5.57 -15.44
CA MET A 53 -3.90 -5.94 -14.39
C MET A 53 -3.95 -7.45 -14.13
N ASN A 54 -5.13 -8.04 -13.97
CA ASN A 54 -5.28 -9.50 -13.82
C ASN A 54 -4.69 -10.26 -15.01
N VAL A 55 -5.01 -9.85 -16.22
CA VAL A 55 -4.47 -10.49 -17.42
C VAL A 55 -2.94 -10.33 -17.50
N GLY A 56 -2.42 -9.15 -17.12
CA GLY A 56 -0.98 -8.88 -17.12
C GLY A 56 -0.21 -9.74 -16.12
N VAL A 57 -0.70 -9.83 -14.86
CA VAL A 57 -0.09 -10.66 -13.82
C VAL A 57 -0.21 -12.14 -14.19
N TRP A 58 -1.40 -12.61 -14.58
CA TRP A 58 -1.57 -13.97 -15.06
C TRP A 58 -0.64 -14.33 -16.23
N ALA A 59 -0.48 -13.44 -17.20
CA ALA A 59 0.41 -13.70 -18.33
C ALA A 59 1.89 -13.75 -17.90
N PHE A 60 2.28 -12.90 -16.95
CA PHE A 60 3.62 -12.93 -16.36
C PHE A 60 3.87 -14.26 -15.63
N ASP A 61 2.96 -14.69 -14.75
CA ASP A 61 3.08 -15.96 -14.04
C ASP A 61 3.08 -17.15 -14.99
N ARG A 62 2.22 -17.12 -16.00
CA ARG A 62 2.09 -18.19 -16.99
C ARG A 62 3.30 -18.33 -17.91
N TYR A 63 3.82 -17.22 -18.45
CA TYR A 63 4.79 -17.25 -19.55
C TYR A 63 6.21 -16.86 -19.13
N VAL A 64 6.38 -16.11 -18.03
CA VAL A 64 7.69 -15.68 -17.53
C VAL A 64 8.12 -16.55 -16.36
N MET A 65 7.25 -16.72 -15.35
CA MET A 65 7.52 -17.53 -14.17
C MET A 65 7.26 -19.01 -14.40
N ASN A 66 6.45 -19.37 -15.42
CA ASN A 66 6.04 -20.74 -15.76
C ASN A 66 5.33 -21.47 -14.60
N GLU A 67 4.55 -20.73 -13.83
CA GLU A 67 3.81 -21.27 -12.69
C GLU A 67 2.69 -22.20 -13.12
N ASP A 68 2.53 -23.30 -12.38
CA ASP A 68 1.53 -24.33 -12.70
C ASP A 68 0.10 -23.87 -12.40
N PHE A 69 -0.10 -23.08 -11.35
CA PHE A 69 -1.40 -22.51 -11.01
C PHE A 69 -1.96 -21.62 -12.14
N ALA A 70 -1.10 -20.96 -12.90
CA ALA A 70 -1.50 -20.06 -13.99
C ALA A 70 -1.85 -20.81 -15.31
N LYS A 71 -1.84 -22.16 -15.31
CA LYS A 71 -2.20 -22.99 -16.48
C LYS A 71 -3.72 -23.16 -16.61
N ILE A 72 -4.43 -22.06 -16.60
CA ILE A 72 -5.90 -22.02 -16.63
C ILE A 72 -6.49 -22.53 -17.97
N SER A 73 -7.74 -22.98 -17.88
CA SER A 73 -8.55 -23.41 -19.01
C SER A 73 -10.04 -23.12 -18.72
N ILE A 74 -10.88 -23.17 -19.73
CA ILE A 74 -12.33 -23.06 -19.52
C ILE A 74 -12.84 -24.15 -18.56
N ASN A 75 -12.21 -25.32 -18.57
CA ASN A 75 -12.60 -26.40 -17.66
C ASN A 75 -12.14 -26.15 -16.22
N SER A 76 -10.97 -25.55 -16.00
CA SER A 76 -10.55 -25.15 -14.65
C SER A 76 -11.47 -24.08 -14.08
N ILE A 77 -11.81 -23.05 -14.84
CA ILE A 77 -12.75 -22.00 -14.44
C ILE A 77 -14.12 -22.56 -14.08
N ARG A 78 -14.67 -23.45 -14.93
CA ARG A 78 -15.95 -24.12 -14.64
C ARG A 78 -15.88 -24.98 -13.37
N ARG A 79 -14.75 -25.65 -13.15
CA ARG A 79 -14.51 -26.44 -11.94
C ARG A 79 -14.48 -25.54 -10.70
N ASN A 80 -13.78 -24.42 -10.74
CA ASN A 80 -13.68 -23.46 -9.66
C ASN A 80 -15.06 -22.89 -9.29
N ILE A 81 -15.86 -22.47 -10.28
CA ILE A 81 -17.23 -21.99 -10.04
C ILE A 81 -18.09 -23.09 -9.40
N LYS A 82 -17.97 -24.34 -9.85
CA LYS A 82 -18.75 -25.45 -9.31
C LYS A 82 -18.31 -25.91 -7.94
N HIS A 83 -17.01 -25.84 -7.67
CA HIS A 83 -16.40 -26.26 -6.39
C HIS A 83 -16.78 -25.29 -5.27
N GLY A 84 -16.81 -23.97 -5.56
CA GLY A 84 -17.00 -22.92 -4.56
C GLY A 84 -15.73 -22.64 -3.78
N PHE A 85 -15.84 -21.78 -2.76
CA PHE A 85 -14.73 -21.28 -1.98
C PHE A 85 -14.24 -22.30 -0.94
N VAL A 86 -12.93 -22.33 -0.75
CA VAL A 86 -12.23 -23.08 0.30
C VAL A 86 -11.45 -22.12 1.19
N TRP A 87 -10.90 -22.64 2.29
CA TRP A 87 -9.84 -21.98 3.05
C TRP A 87 -8.53 -22.59 2.62
N ASP A 88 -7.60 -21.81 2.07
CA ASP A 88 -6.31 -22.34 1.68
C ASP A 88 -5.21 -22.02 2.71
N ASN A 89 -4.07 -22.73 2.58
CA ASN A 89 -2.92 -22.62 3.46
C ASN A 89 -1.65 -22.32 2.65
N ASP A 90 -1.73 -21.40 1.72
CA ASP A 90 -0.59 -21.02 0.92
C ASP A 90 0.51 -20.32 1.76
N GLN A 91 1.62 -19.99 1.12
CA GLN A 91 2.75 -19.38 1.82
C GLN A 91 2.35 -18.07 2.51
N PHE A 92 2.89 -17.85 3.70
CA PHE A 92 2.59 -16.68 4.54
C PHE A 92 2.74 -15.35 3.79
N SER A 93 3.82 -15.18 3.05
CA SER A 93 4.07 -13.96 2.27
C SER A 93 3.13 -13.81 1.07
N THR A 94 2.66 -14.91 0.49
CA THR A 94 1.67 -14.91 -0.59
C THR A 94 0.33 -14.42 -0.07
N ASN A 95 -0.24 -15.11 0.91
CA ASN A 95 -1.57 -14.80 1.43
C ASN A 95 -1.67 -13.44 2.14
N LEU A 96 -0.61 -13.04 2.83
CA LEU A 96 -0.67 -11.93 3.77
C LEU A 96 0.10 -10.68 3.32
N PHE A 97 0.78 -10.74 2.17
CA PHE A 97 1.43 -9.60 1.54
C PHE A 97 1.15 -9.52 0.04
N ALA A 98 1.39 -10.58 -0.74
CA ALA A 98 1.23 -10.52 -2.20
C ALA A 98 -0.24 -10.31 -2.59
N HIS A 99 -1.18 -11.04 -1.99
CA HIS A 99 -2.62 -10.85 -2.21
C HIS A 99 -3.10 -9.44 -1.81
N PRO A 100 -2.83 -8.89 -0.62
CA PRO A 100 -3.13 -7.51 -0.28
C PRO A 100 -2.49 -6.49 -1.23
N TYR A 101 -1.25 -6.73 -1.66
CA TYR A 101 -0.59 -5.86 -2.63
C TYR A 101 -1.27 -5.89 -4.00
N HIS A 102 -1.73 -7.06 -4.45
CA HIS A 102 -2.53 -7.20 -5.67
C HIS A 102 -3.85 -6.43 -5.56
N GLY A 103 -4.54 -6.55 -4.43
CA GLY A 103 -5.75 -5.76 -4.13
C GLY A 103 -5.53 -4.25 -4.15
N ASN A 104 -4.36 -3.79 -3.70
CA ASN A 104 -3.95 -2.39 -3.81
C ASN A 104 -3.92 -1.93 -5.29
N LEU A 105 -3.47 -2.76 -6.22
CA LEU A 105 -3.46 -2.40 -7.63
C LEU A 105 -4.88 -2.22 -8.18
N TYR A 106 -5.81 -3.09 -7.84
CA TYR A 106 -7.22 -2.98 -8.24
C TYR A 106 -7.89 -1.73 -7.67
N PHE A 107 -7.71 -1.49 -6.37
CA PHE A 107 -8.24 -0.32 -5.70
C PHE A 107 -7.70 0.96 -6.36
N ASN A 108 -6.40 1.01 -6.64
CA ASN A 108 -5.76 2.16 -7.25
C ASN A 108 -6.05 2.32 -8.75
N ALA A 109 -6.45 1.28 -9.47
CA ALA A 109 -7.04 1.43 -10.79
C ALA A 109 -8.28 2.33 -10.73
N ALA A 110 -9.17 2.11 -9.76
CA ALA A 110 -10.36 2.93 -9.58
C ALA A 110 -10.03 4.34 -9.05
N ARG A 111 -9.18 4.45 -8.00
CA ARG A 111 -8.76 5.74 -7.44
C ARG A 111 -8.10 6.64 -8.47
N SER A 112 -7.23 6.09 -9.31
CA SER A 112 -6.53 6.84 -10.37
C SER A 112 -7.45 7.30 -11.51
N ASN A 113 -8.63 6.71 -11.61
CA ASN A 113 -9.68 7.08 -12.55
C ASN A 113 -10.75 8.01 -11.95
N GLY A 114 -10.45 8.66 -10.81
CA GLY A 114 -11.28 9.69 -10.20
C GLY A 114 -12.41 9.17 -9.31
N LEU A 115 -12.45 7.88 -8.99
CA LEU A 115 -13.43 7.33 -8.06
C LEU A 115 -12.99 7.64 -6.62
N ASN A 116 -13.95 7.89 -5.74
CA ASN A 116 -13.67 8.10 -4.33
C ASN A 116 -13.34 6.77 -3.62
N PHE A 117 -13.03 6.82 -2.32
CA PHE A 117 -12.66 5.65 -1.52
C PHE A 117 -13.72 4.53 -1.62
N TRP A 118 -14.98 4.86 -1.32
CA TRP A 118 -16.07 3.87 -1.30
C TRP A 118 -16.44 3.35 -2.68
N GLU A 119 -16.33 4.19 -3.71
CA GLU A 119 -16.54 3.79 -5.09
C GLU A 119 -15.42 2.88 -5.63
N SER A 120 -14.22 2.97 -5.03
CA SER A 120 -13.06 2.16 -5.43
C SER A 120 -13.02 0.78 -4.76
N ALA A 121 -13.61 0.65 -3.57
CA ALA A 121 -13.64 -0.61 -2.83
C ALA A 121 -14.23 -1.79 -3.63
N PRO A 122 -15.34 -1.65 -4.39
CA PRO A 122 -15.86 -2.72 -5.23
C PRO A 122 -14.89 -3.23 -6.30
N TYR A 123 -13.95 -2.41 -6.78
CA TYR A 123 -12.94 -2.84 -7.77
C TYR A 123 -11.89 -3.76 -7.14
N ALA A 124 -11.50 -3.51 -5.89
CA ALA A 124 -10.64 -4.43 -5.15
C ALA A 124 -11.30 -5.79 -4.99
N PHE A 125 -12.57 -5.81 -4.58
CA PHE A 125 -13.35 -7.04 -4.45
C PHE A 125 -13.53 -7.77 -5.80
N ALA A 126 -13.96 -7.05 -6.84
CA ALA A 126 -14.21 -7.66 -8.15
C ALA A 126 -12.93 -8.17 -8.81
N GLY A 127 -11.82 -7.44 -8.67
CA GLY A 127 -10.50 -7.85 -9.16
C GLY A 127 -10.01 -9.12 -8.46
N SER A 128 -10.14 -9.17 -7.13
CA SER A 128 -9.81 -10.36 -6.34
C SER A 128 -10.69 -11.55 -6.71
N LEU A 129 -12.01 -11.37 -6.75
CA LEU A 129 -12.93 -12.44 -7.15
C LEU A 129 -12.63 -12.99 -8.55
N MET A 130 -12.27 -12.11 -9.48
CA MET A 130 -11.89 -12.53 -10.84
C MET A 130 -10.60 -13.34 -10.83
N TRP A 131 -9.62 -12.97 -10.01
CA TRP A 131 -8.38 -13.71 -9.84
C TRP A 131 -8.64 -15.10 -9.31
N GLU A 132 -9.30 -15.23 -8.17
CA GLU A 132 -9.62 -16.51 -7.52
C GLU A 132 -10.39 -17.47 -8.43
N VAL A 133 -11.36 -16.96 -9.17
CA VAL A 133 -12.24 -17.82 -9.99
C VAL A 133 -11.63 -18.17 -11.34
N ALA A 134 -10.87 -17.23 -11.94
CA ALA A 134 -10.56 -17.32 -13.37
C ALA A 134 -9.05 -17.24 -13.71
N ALA A 135 -8.19 -16.83 -12.79
CA ALA A 135 -6.75 -16.69 -13.06
C ALA A 135 -5.91 -17.85 -12.51
N GLU A 136 -6.49 -18.71 -11.68
CA GLU A 136 -5.85 -19.87 -11.06
C GLU A 136 -6.57 -21.18 -11.38
N VAL A 137 -5.82 -22.30 -11.33
CA VAL A 137 -6.41 -23.64 -11.51
C VAL A 137 -6.90 -24.23 -10.19
N GLU A 138 -6.43 -23.74 -9.07
CA GLU A 138 -6.83 -24.11 -7.71
C GLU A 138 -8.27 -23.67 -7.42
N PRO A 139 -8.95 -24.29 -6.45
CA PRO A 139 -10.24 -23.82 -5.96
C PRO A 139 -10.12 -22.41 -5.36
N PRO A 140 -11.10 -21.52 -5.60
CA PRO A 140 -11.03 -20.15 -5.10
C PRO A 140 -10.96 -20.10 -3.57
N ALA A 141 -10.06 -19.29 -3.03
CA ALA A 141 -9.80 -19.18 -1.61
C ALA A 141 -10.53 -17.98 -0.98
N ILE A 142 -11.29 -18.23 0.10
CA ILE A 142 -12.04 -17.16 0.80
C ILE A 142 -11.11 -16.25 1.61
N ASN A 143 -10.04 -16.78 2.20
CA ASN A 143 -9.04 -16.03 2.92
C ASN A 143 -8.32 -15.04 1.99
N ASP A 144 -8.03 -15.44 0.76
CA ASP A 144 -7.34 -14.59 -0.21
C ASP A 144 -8.26 -13.54 -0.79
N LEU A 145 -9.53 -13.88 -1.06
CA LEU A 145 -10.54 -12.90 -1.42
C LEU A 145 -10.68 -11.80 -0.34
N ILE A 146 -10.70 -12.17 0.94
CA ILE A 146 -10.81 -11.23 2.06
C ILE A 146 -9.51 -10.41 2.22
N ALA A 147 -8.36 -11.06 2.26
CA ALA A 147 -7.07 -10.41 2.45
C ALA A 147 -6.73 -9.47 1.29
N THR A 148 -6.94 -9.91 0.05
CA THR A 148 -6.78 -9.10 -1.16
C THR A 148 -7.71 -7.88 -1.14
N THR A 149 -8.98 -8.07 -0.79
CA THR A 149 -9.94 -6.96 -0.79
C THR A 149 -9.65 -5.96 0.33
N ILE A 150 -9.69 -6.40 1.58
CA ILE A 150 -9.61 -5.48 2.73
C ILE A 150 -8.18 -4.95 2.89
N GLY A 151 -7.18 -5.83 2.87
CA GLY A 151 -5.78 -5.41 2.93
C GLY A 151 -5.37 -4.55 1.73
N GLY A 152 -5.90 -4.87 0.54
CA GLY A 152 -5.69 -4.10 -0.67
C GLY A 152 -6.26 -2.69 -0.61
N ILE A 153 -7.44 -2.50 -0.04
CA ILE A 153 -8.04 -1.17 0.21
C ILE A 153 -7.14 -0.37 1.16
N ALA A 154 -6.67 -0.99 2.24
CA ALA A 154 -5.80 -0.34 3.23
C ALA A 154 -4.50 0.17 2.60
N LEU A 155 -3.75 -0.73 1.96
CA LEU A 155 -2.51 -0.40 1.27
C LEU A 155 -2.75 0.57 0.11
N GLY A 156 -3.87 0.39 -0.60
CA GLY A 156 -4.23 1.20 -1.76
C GLY A 156 -4.46 2.66 -1.42
N GLU A 157 -5.28 2.97 -0.44
CA GLU A 157 -5.55 4.36 -0.08
C GLU A 157 -4.30 5.04 0.51
N MET A 158 -3.52 4.33 1.32
CA MET A 158 -2.24 4.84 1.83
C MET A 158 -1.29 5.20 0.67
N THR A 159 -1.05 4.28 -0.26
CA THR A 159 -0.14 4.51 -1.39
C THR A 159 -0.64 5.59 -2.33
N GLN A 160 -1.96 5.68 -2.56
CA GLN A 160 -2.59 6.75 -3.32
C GLN A 160 -2.31 8.12 -2.71
N ARG A 161 -2.49 8.28 -1.39
CA ARG A 161 -2.23 9.54 -0.70
C ARG A 161 -0.75 9.88 -0.66
N LEU A 162 0.11 8.93 -0.33
CA LEU A 162 1.56 9.16 -0.32
C LEU A 162 2.09 9.54 -1.70
N SER A 163 1.63 8.88 -2.78
CA SER A 163 2.03 9.26 -4.14
C SER A 163 1.57 10.67 -4.51
N SER A 164 0.41 11.11 -4.00
CA SER A 164 -0.10 12.47 -4.23
C SER A 164 0.81 13.56 -3.68
N LEU A 165 1.55 13.27 -2.59
CA LEU A 165 2.51 14.21 -1.99
C LEU A 165 3.76 14.40 -2.84
N VAL A 166 4.12 13.39 -3.63
CA VAL A 166 5.33 13.40 -4.45
C VAL A 166 5.09 14.00 -5.82
N LEU A 167 3.92 13.71 -6.43
CA LEU A 167 3.58 14.15 -7.78
C LEU A 167 3.38 15.67 -7.83
N ASP A 168 3.90 16.30 -8.90
CA ASP A 168 3.74 17.72 -9.15
C ASP A 168 3.74 17.99 -10.67
N ASP A 169 2.57 18.25 -11.21
CA ASP A 169 2.37 18.46 -12.65
C ASP A 169 2.94 19.79 -13.17
N SER A 170 3.34 20.71 -12.28
CA SER A 170 3.95 21.98 -12.68
C SER A 170 5.44 21.85 -13.01
N LYS A 171 6.10 20.82 -12.52
CA LYS A 171 7.55 20.60 -12.69
C LYS A 171 7.89 20.14 -14.10
N ARG A 172 9.17 20.36 -14.48
CA ARG A 172 9.73 20.01 -15.79
C ARG A 172 11.08 19.31 -15.63
N GLY A 173 11.55 18.69 -16.70
CA GLY A 173 12.87 18.08 -16.77
C GLY A 173 13.09 17.02 -15.70
N PHE A 174 14.31 16.95 -15.16
CA PHE A 174 14.71 15.92 -14.19
C PHE A 174 13.88 15.94 -12.90
N GLY A 175 13.51 17.13 -12.42
CA GLY A 175 12.68 17.26 -11.23
C GLY A 175 11.26 16.67 -11.40
N ARG A 176 10.70 16.69 -12.64
CA ARG A 176 9.47 15.98 -12.94
C ARG A 176 9.70 14.48 -13.03
N PHE A 177 10.72 14.06 -13.75
CA PHE A 177 11.06 12.65 -13.91
C PHE A 177 11.19 11.95 -12.55
N THR A 178 11.95 12.53 -11.61
CA THR A 178 12.14 11.94 -10.28
C THR A 178 10.81 11.81 -9.50
N ARG A 179 9.94 12.82 -9.60
CA ARG A 179 8.64 12.80 -8.93
C ARG A 179 7.69 11.77 -9.54
N GLU A 180 7.62 11.67 -10.87
CA GLU A 180 6.83 10.65 -11.56
C GLU A 180 7.36 9.24 -11.26
N PHE A 181 8.68 9.07 -11.24
CA PHE A 181 9.30 7.79 -10.88
C PHE A 181 8.98 7.38 -9.45
N LEU A 182 9.19 8.28 -8.48
CA LEU A 182 8.87 8.00 -7.07
C LEU A 182 7.38 7.82 -6.84
N GLY A 183 6.53 8.64 -7.46
CA GLY A 183 5.08 8.49 -7.38
C GLY A 183 4.59 7.16 -7.95
N THR A 184 5.22 6.68 -9.04
CA THR A 184 4.95 5.37 -9.64
C THR A 184 5.47 4.23 -8.75
N LEU A 185 6.63 4.38 -8.13
CA LEU A 185 7.17 3.38 -7.21
C LEU A 185 6.27 3.21 -5.96
N ILE A 186 5.73 4.31 -5.44
CA ILE A 186 4.81 4.29 -4.30
C ILE A 186 3.45 3.71 -4.71
N CYS A 187 2.91 4.14 -5.85
CA CYS A 187 1.60 3.71 -6.35
C CYS A 187 1.71 3.33 -7.84
N PRO A 188 2.10 2.08 -8.16
CA PRO A 188 2.38 1.65 -9.53
C PRO A 188 1.18 1.84 -10.47
N MET A 189 -0.01 1.50 -10.02
CA MET A 189 -1.22 1.61 -10.84
C MET A 189 -1.54 3.05 -11.20
N ARG A 190 -1.28 4.00 -10.30
CA ARG A 190 -1.38 5.43 -10.61
C ARG A 190 -0.37 5.86 -11.68
N GLY A 191 0.86 5.36 -11.59
CA GLY A 191 1.87 5.60 -12.63
C GLY A 191 1.43 5.09 -14.01
N ILE A 192 0.93 3.85 -14.07
CA ILE A 192 0.38 3.24 -15.28
C ILE A 192 -0.78 4.07 -15.84
N ASN A 193 -1.75 4.44 -15.01
CA ASN A 193 -2.86 5.29 -15.40
C ASN A 193 -2.38 6.63 -15.99
N ARG A 194 -1.40 7.29 -15.34
CA ARG A 194 -0.81 8.55 -15.81
C ARG A 194 -0.06 8.39 -17.13
N MET A 195 0.56 7.23 -17.39
CA MET A 195 1.15 6.91 -18.70
C MET A 195 0.06 6.77 -19.78
N ILE A 196 -0.98 6.00 -19.49
CA ILE A 196 -2.10 5.74 -20.43
C ILE A 196 -2.83 7.04 -20.77
N THR A 197 -3.07 7.92 -19.79
CA THR A 197 -3.77 9.20 -19.99
C THR A 197 -2.88 10.29 -20.59
N GLY A 198 -1.57 10.07 -20.61
CA GLY A 198 -0.58 11.04 -21.01
C GLY A 198 -0.33 12.14 -19.96
N ASP A 199 -0.90 12.04 -18.76
CA ASP A 199 -0.72 13.03 -17.70
C ASP A 199 0.72 13.05 -17.17
N MET A 200 1.43 11.92 -17.28
CA MET A 200 2.85 11.82 -16.97
C MET A 200 3.70 12.82 -17.76
N TRP A 201 3.29 13.13 -19.00
CA TRP A 201 4.04 13.98 -19.94
C TRP A 201 3.52 15.42 -20.02
N LYS A 202 2.28 15.68 -19.60
CA LYS A 202 1.65 16.99 -19.72
C LYS A 202 2.05 17.89 -18.55
N VAL A 203 2.71 19.01 -18.85
CA VAL A 203 2.95 20.06 -17.88
C VAL A 203 1.68 20.90 -17.76
N LYS A 204 1.06 20.89 -16.58
CA LYS A 204 -0.11 21.69 -16.28
C LYS A 204 0.32 22.93 -15.49
N ARG A 205 -0.21 24.11 -15.82
CA ARG A 205 -0.03 25.28 -14.97
C ARG A 205 -0.67 24.98 -13.62
N SER A 206 0.07 25.20 -12.57
CA SER A 206 -0.25 24.85 -11.20
C SER A 206 -1.44 25.62 -10.64
N HIS A 207 -2.63 25.28 -11.08
CA HIS A 207 -3.85 25.53 -10.32
C HIS A 207 -4.21 24.29 -9.49
N TYR A 208 -3.46 23.19 -9.69
CA TYR A 208 -3.51 22.04 -8.85
C TYR A 208 -2.63 22.31 -7.66
N LYS A 209 -3.22 22.83 -6.65
CA LYS A 209 -2.68 22.69 -5.33
C LYS A 209 -2.86 21.23 -4.90
N TYR A 210 -2.10 20.33 -5.50
CA TYR A 210 -1.74 19.07 -4.84
C TYR A 210 -1.08 19.34 -3.49
N HIS A 211 -0.93 20.56 -3.16
CA HIS A 211 -0.34 21.12 -1.98
C HIS A 211 -1.35 21.39 -0.88
N ASP A 212 -2.47 20.67 -0.86
CA ASP A 212 -3.23 20.60 0.37
C ASP A 212 -2.49 19.83 1.47
N TYR A 213 -1.36 19.19 1.14
CA TYR A 213 -0.42 18.76 2.16
C TYR A 213 0.18 19.94 2.95
N GLU A 214 0.20 21.14 2.42
CA GLU A 214 0.52 22.35 3.19
C GLU A 214 -0.49 22.60 4.31
N ARG A 215 -1.68 22.00 4.23
CA ARG A 215 -2.76 22.10 5.20
C ARG A 215 -2.96 20.82 6.01
N ILE A 216 -2.52 19.68 5.48
CA ILE A 216 -2.57 18.40 6.17
C ILE A 216 -1.22 18.22 6.85
N PRO A 217 -1.16 18.13 8.18
CA PRO A 217 0.09 17.87 8.88
C PRO A 217 0.63 16.49 8.48
N ILE A 218 1.88 16.47 8.03
CA ILE A 218 2.56 15.26 7.63
C ILE A 218 3.91 15.19 8.31
N GLN A 219 4.21 14.04 8.90
CA GLN A 219 5.50 13.76 9.50
C GLN A 219 6.10 12.52 8.84
N PHE A 220 7.34 12.64 8.37
CA PHE A 220 8.13 11.52 7.91
C PHE A 220 9.33 11.34 8.83
N SER A 221 9.60 10.10 9.22
CA SER A 221 10.81 9.74 9.92
C SER A 221 11.48 8.54 9.29
N ILE A 222 12.81 8.56 9.31
CA ILE A 222 13.65 7.43 8.90
C ILE A 222 14.50 7.09 10.10
N SER A 223 14.49 5.83 10.50
CA SER A 223 15.31 5.32 11.58
C SER A 223 16.15 4.15 11.06
N ALA A 224 17.35 4.01 11.61
CA ALA A 224 18.18 2.85 11.41
C ALA A 224 18.43 2.19 12.76
N GLY A 225 18.47 0.87 12.78
CA GLY A 225 18.71 0.11 13.99
C GLY A 225 19.21 -1.29 13.68
N ASP A 226 19.42 -2.03 14.73
CA ASP A 226 19.79 -3.44 14.65
C ASP A 226 18.83 -4.25 15.52
N ARG A 227 18.35 -5.35 14.98
CA ARG A 227 17.48 -6.29 15.67
C ARG A 227 18.25 -7.59 15.88
N TYR A 228 18.45 -7.95 17.12
CA TYR A 228 18.99 -9.25 17.45
C TYR A 228 17.89 -10.30 17.51
N LEU A 229 17.93 -11.25 16.60
CA LEU A 229 17.02 -12.38 16.54
C LEU A 229 17.65 -13.53 17.32
N ALA A 230 17.14 -13.80 18.53
CA ALA A 230 17.64 -14.86 19.39
C ALA A 230 17.04 -16.22 19.02
N ASP A 231 17.86 -17.25 18.99
CA ASP A 231 17.40 -18.62 18.89
C ASP A 231 16.88 -19.09 20.26
N ASN A 232 15.69 -19.60 20.25
CA ASN A 232 14.88 -20.10 21.34
C ASN A 232 15.69 -20.58 22.56
N ASN A 233 15.50 -19.95 23.71
CA ASN A 233 16.18 -20.21 24.99
C ASN A 233 17.69 -19.97 25.05
N TYR A 234 18.33 -19.50 24.00
CA TYR A 234 19.77 -19.24 23.96
C TYR A 234 20.03 -17.77 23.63
N LEU A 235 20.22 -16.95 24.65
CA LEU A 235 20.49 -15.50 24.52
C LEU A 235 21.68 -15.16 23.61
N PHE A 236 22.67 -16.05 23.51
CA PHE A 236 23.87 -15.84 22.72
C PHE A 236 23.90 -16.61 21.39
N ARG A 237 22.79 -17.30 21.06
CA ARG A 237 22.58 -17.90 19.74
C ARG A 237 21.53 -17.06 19.01
N GLY A 238 21.96 -16.41 17.99
CA GLY A 238 21.09 -15.54 17.21
C GLY A 238 21.87 -14.84 16.13
N GLU A 239 21.19 -13.97 15.41
CA GLU A 239 21.76 -13.18 14.35
C GLU A 239 21.34 -11.72 14.46
N HIS A 240 22.21 -10.86 13.97
CA HIS A 240 21.93 -9.45 13.82
C HIS A 240 21.19 -9.19 12.50
N ASN A 241 20.10 -8.47 12.57
CA ASN A 241 19.36 -8.01 11.43
C ASN A 241 19.30 -6.47 11.43
N PRO A 242 20.31 -5.81 10.88
CA PRO A 242 20.28 -4.38 10.69
C PRO A 242 19.05 -4.00 9.84
N TYR A 243 18.43 -2.88 10.16
CA TYR A 243 17.23 -2.45 9.45
C TYR A 243 17.17 -0.94 9.23
N LEU A 244 16.36 -0.56 8.24
CA LEU A 244 15.87 0.79 8.04
C LEU A 244 14.36 0.79 8.23
N GLU A 245 13.86 1.74 9.01
CA GLU A 245 12.44 1.92 9.23
C GLU A 245 11.98 3.28 8.71
N PHE A 246 10.94 3.27 7.89
CA PHE A 246 10.26 4.44 7.37
C PHE A 246 8.92 4.57 8.06
N ARG A 247 8.64 5.75 8.59
CA ARG A 247 7.36 6.04 9.22
C ARG A 247 6.76 7.29 8.64
N ALA A 248 5.47 7.23 8.32
CA ALA A 248 4.64 8.36 7.93
C ALA A 248 3.48 8.52 8.92
N VAL A 249 3.23 9.75 9.35
CA VAL A 249 2.00 10.15 10.04
C VAL A 249 1.34 11.20 9.17
N TYR A 250 0.16 10.90 8.68
CA TYR A 250 -0.62 11.75 7.78
C TYR A 250 -1.88 12.22 8.47
N GLY A 251 -2.12 13.52 8.44
CA GLY A 251 -3.30 14.13 9.04
C GLY A 251 -3.22 14.28 10.56
N ASN A 252 -4.30 14.82 11.10
CA ASN A 252 -4.55 14.89 12.54
C ASN A 252 -5.93 14.27 12.81
N PRO A 253 -6.03 13.24 13.66
CA PRO A 253 -7.29 12.55 13.90
C PRO A 253 -8.36 13.45 14.55
N PHE A 254 -7.95 14.54 15.17
CA PHE A 254 -8.83 15.46 15.87
C PHE A 254 -9.31 16.64 15.00
N ASP A 255 -8.73 16.80 13.79
CA ASP A 255 -9.16 17.85 12.87
C ASP A 255 -10.51 17.51 12.25
N LYS A 256 -11.43 18.47 12.31
CA LYS A 256 -12.78 18.37 11.73
C LYS A 256 -12.84 18.72 10.23
N ILE A 257 -11.72 19.08 9.64
CA ILE A 257 -11.67 19.67 8.29
C ILE A 257 -11.99 18.66 7.20
N ASN A 258 -11.68 17.41 7.41
CA ASN A 258 -11.94 16.32 6.45
C ASN A 258 -12.50 15.10 7.17
N ASP A 259 -13.68 14.66 6.77
CA ASP A 259 -14.33 13.44 7.27
C ASP A 259 -14.23 12.30 6.21
N ALA A 260 -13.21 12.36 5.39
CA ALA A 260 -12.96 11.34 4.37
C ALA A 260 -12.17 10.17 4.98
N PRO A 261 -12.42 8.93 4.55
CA PRO A 261 -11.59 7.80 4.95
C PRO A 261 -10.11 8.09 4.68
N TYR A 262 -9.25 7.73 5.64
CA TYR A 262 -7.80 7.97 5.59
C TYR A 262 -7.36 9.46 5.59
N ASP A 263 -8.20 10.39 6.00
CA ASP A 263 -7.78 11.75 6.34
C ASP A 263 -6.77 11.77 7.50
N TYR A 264 -6.74 10.70 8.28
CA TYR A 264 -5.69 10.36 9.22
C TYR A 264 -5.23 8.92 9.01
N PHE A 265 -3.92 8.71 8.91
CA PHE A 265 -3.31 7.39 8.99
C PHE A 265 -1.88 7.45 9.51
N THR A 266 -1.44 6.35 10.09
CA THR A 266 -0.03 6.09 10.38
C THR A 266 0.42 4.88 9.59
N ALA A 267 1.61 4.95 9.01
CA ALA A 267 2.21 3.85 8.28
C ALA A 267 3.67 3.68 8.69
N THR A 268 4.09 2.44 8.86
CA THR A 268 5.48 2.08 9.13
C THR A 268 5.87 0.92 8.22
N ALA A 269 7.03 1.03 7.57
CA ALA A 269 7.63 -0.05 6.80
C ALA A 269 9.09 -0.25 7.24
N THR A 270 9.48 -1.48 7.52
CA THR A 270 10.84 -1.83 7.95
C THR A 270 11.48 -2.75 6.92
N LEU A 271 12.64 -2.32 6.42
CA LEU A 271 13.47 -3.09 5.51
C LEU A 271 14.60 -3.77 6.29
N GLY A 272 14.63 -5.09 6.26
CA GLY A 272 15.73 -5.90 6.78
C GLY A 272 16.92 -5.88 5.81
N LEU A 273 18.13 -5.72 6.35
CA LEU A 273 19.34 -5.66 5.55
C LEU A 273 20.20 -6.93 5.65
N SER A 274 19.78 -7.88 6.47
CA SER A 274 20.42 -9.20 6.56
C SER A 274 20.09 -10.03 5.33
N PRO A 275 21.05 -10.76 4.74
CA PRO A 275 20.85 -11.54 3.51
C PRO A 275 19.87 -12.72 3.66
N ASN A 276 19.71 -13.26 4.85
CA ASN A 276 18.87 -14.42 5.17
C ASN A 276 17.55 -14.06 5.82
N GLN A 277 17.29 -12.77 6.04
CA GLN A 277 16.01 -12.30 6.55
C GLN A 277 15.20 -11.61 5.43
N PRO A 278 13.87 -11.53 5.53
CA PRO A 278 13.04 -10.88 4.54
C PRO A 278 13.43 -9.41 4.37
N LEU A 279 13.46 -8.95 3.10
CA LEU A 279 13.69 -7.53 2.82
C LEU A 279 12.61 -6.66 3.45
N ILE A 280 11.35 -7.06 3.33
CA ILE A 280 10.23 -6.40 4.03
C ILE A 280 9.93 -7.22 5.26
N SER A 281 10.41 -6.75 6.41
CA SER A 281 10.26 -7.48 7.68
C SER A 281 9.07 -7.00 8.52
N LYS A 282 8.53 -5.81 8.20
CA LYS A 282 7.39 -5.24 8.93
C LYS A 282 6.65 -4.22 8.08
N ILE A 283 5.33 -4.30 8.10
CA ILE A 283 4.45 -3.21 7.68
C ILE A 283 3.38 -3.05 8.76
N ASN A 284 3.18 -1.83 9.23
CA ASN A 284 2.04 -1.48 10.06
C ASN A 284 1.33 -0.30 9.43
N LEU A 285 0.02 -0.40 9.33
CA LEU A 285 -0.85 0.65 8.87
C LEU A 285 -2.07 0.73 9.78
N LEU A 286 -2.39 1.94 10.19
CA LEU A 286 -3.63 2.29 10.88
C LEU A 286 -4.26 3.44 10.10
N GLY A 287 -5.42 3.23 9.49
CA GLY A 287 -6.15 4.24 8.74
C GLY A 287 -7.52 4.51 9.34
N LYS A 288 -7.85 5.78 9.60
CA LYS A 288 -9.18 6.17 10.07
C LYS A 288 -10.18 6.05 8.92
N LEU A 289 -11.23 5.22 9.10
CA LEU A 289 -12.35 5.11 8.17
C LEU A 289 -13.44 6.13 8.49
N TRP A 290 -13.68 6.33 9.76
CA TRP A 290 -14.69 7.25 10.29
C TRP A 290 -14.36 7.60 11.74
N GLY A 291 -14.77 8.78 12.21
CA GLY A 291 -14.57 9.13 13.61
C GLY A 291 -15.33 10.39 14.00
N VAL A 292 -15.66 10.49 15.28
CA VAL A 292 -16.30 11.64 15.88
C VAL A 292 -15.48 12.12 17.07
N PRO A 293 -15.16 13.42 17.15
CA PRO A 293 -14.51 13.96 18.32
C PRO A 293 -15.47 13.96 19.50
N LEU A 294 -15.00 13.53 20.66
CA LEU A 294 -15.73 13.54 21.91
C LEU A 294 -15.44 14.84 22.66
N LYS A 295 -16.48 15.44 23.21
CA LYS A 295 -16.32 16.61 24.09
C LYS A 295 -15.68 16.17 25.40
N THR A 296 -14.55 16.77 25.73
CA THR A 296 -13.83 16.52 26.95
C THR A 296 -13.61 17.79 27.75
N SER A 297 -13.08 17.66 28.95
CA SER A 297 -12.61 18.78 29.74
C SER A 297 -11.40 19.47 29.10
N THR A 298 -11.10 20.68 29.53
CA THR A 298 -10.01 21.52 29.04
C THR A 298 -8.67 20.75 29.03
N GLY A 299 -7.99 20.73 27.90
CA GLY A 299 -6.66 20.14 27.73
C GLY A 299 -6.62 18.66 27.33
N MET A 300 -7.78 18.04 27.09
CA MET A 300 -7.85 16.65 26.58
C MET A 300 -8.64 16.61 25.26
N GLU A 301 -8.07 15.97 24.26
CA GLU A 301 -8.75 15.64 23.01
C GLU A 301 -9.02 14.13 22.98
N MET A 302 -10.25 13.76 22.68
CA MET A 302 -10.67 12.37 22.54
C MET A 302 -11.47 12.22 21.26
N MET A 303 -11.33 11.06 20.65
CA MET A 303 -12.09 10.67 19.45
C MET A 303 -12.54 9.23 19.61
N PHE A 304 -13.76 8.94 19.19
CA PHE A 304 -14.23 7.60 18.93
C PHE A 304 -14.33 7.39 17.42
N GLY A 305 -13.84 6.26 16.92
CA GLY A 305 -13.80 6.04 15.48
C GLY A 305 -13.72 4.57 15.11
N VAL A 306 -13.81 4.33 13.82
CA VAL A 306 -13.57 3.03 13.16
C VAL A 306 -12.31 3.14 12.35
N PHE A 307 -11.39 2.21 12.57
CA PHE A 307 -10.09 2.18 11.93
C PHE A 307 -9.92 0.87 11.17
N GLN A 308 -9.17 0.96 10.09
CA GLN A 308 -8.68 -0.18 9.34
C GLN A 308 -7.22 -0.40 9.70
N HIS A 309 -6.87 -1.66 9.97
CA HIS A 309 -5.52 -2.08 10.33
C HIS A 309 -4.96 -2.99 9.25
N PHE A 310 -3.68 -2.85 8.97
CA PHE A 310 -2.90 -3.81 8.22
C PHE A 310 -1.56 -3.99 8.94
N ASN A 311 -1.33 -5.19 9.46
CA ASN A 311 -0.12 -5.53 10.19
C ASN A 311 0.52 -6.75 9.55
N TYR A 312 1.79 -6.64 9.24
CA TYR A 312 2.60 -7.70 8.67
C TYR A 312 3.97 -7.71 9.35
N PHE A 313 4.34 -8.86 9.91
CA PHE A 313 5.64 -9.10 10.53
C PHE A 313 6.17 -10.42 10.02
N ASP A 314 7.35 -10.40 9.43
CA ASP A 314 7.95 -11.57 8.81
C ASP A 314 9.42 -11.73 9.23
N SER A 315 9.81 -12.97 9.47
CA SER A 315 11.19 -13.38 9.69
C SER A 315 11.42 -14.78 9.13
N GLU A 316 12.66 -15.10 8.83
CA GLU A 316 13.09 -16.43 8.43
C GLU A 316 13.92 -17.09 9.54
N GLU A 317 14.23 -18.36 9.36
CA GLU A 317 15.04 -19.14 10.28
C GLU A 317 16.40 -18.48 10.53
N ILE A 318 16.87 -18.55 11.76
CA ILE A 318 18.19 -18.05 12.15
C ILE A 318 19.28 -18.96 11.60
N ILE A 319 20.33 -18.41 11.03
CA ILE A 319 21.48 -19.18 10.53
C ILE A 319 22.09 -20.00 11.66
N ASN A 320 22.23 -21.32 11.41
CA ASN A 320 22.73 -22.29 12.40
C ASN A 320 21.88 -22.33 13.69
N GLY A 321 20.64 -21.88 13.63
CA GLY A 321 19.68 -21.96 14.72
C GLY A 321 19.04 -23.34 14.85
N SER A 322 17.96 -23.41 15.64
CA SER A 322 17.20 -24.62 15.93
C SER A 322 16.20 -25.02 14.83
N GLY A 323 16.19 -24.35 13.68
CA GLY A 323 15.20 -24.53 12.62
C GLY A 323 13.85 -23.88 12.93
N ARG A 324 13.80 -22.97 13.90
CA ARG A 324 12.57 -22.25 14.26
C ARG A 324 12.58 -20.84 13.69
N ILE A 325 11.42 -20.42 13.18
CA ILE A 325 11.17 -19.05 12.73
C ILE A 325 10.89 -18.20 13.96
N PRO A 326 11.61 -17.10 14.19
CA PRO A 326 11.43 -16.24 15.36
C PRO A 326 10.01 -15.66 15.48
N TYR A 327 9.45 -15.19 14.37
CA TYR A 327 8.07 -14.71 14.30
C TYR A 327 7.58 -14.66 12.85
N LYS A 328 6.30 -15.00 12.64
CA LYS A 328 5.50 -14.73 11.44
C LYS A 328 4.08 -14.42 11.90
N ILE A 329 3.67 -13.16 11.81
CA ILE A 329 2.37 -12.72 12.29
C ILE A 329 1.84 -11.68 11.30
N SER A 330 0.57 -11.82 10.91
CA SER A 330 -0.10 -10.82 10.09
C SER A 330 -1.57 -10.68 10.45
N GLU A 331 -2.05 -9.49 10.24
CA GLU A 331 -3.43 -9.07 10.35
C GLU A 331 -3.74 -8.25 9.09
N ALA A 332 -3.94 -8.97 7.96
CA ALA A 332 -4.05 -8.35 6.64
C ALA A 332 -5.44 -7.72 6.39
N ALA A 333 -6.45 -8.08 7.17
CA ALA A 333 -7.83 -7.68 6.95
C ALA A 333 -8.53 -7.44 8.29
N SER A 334 -8.24 -6.31 8.93
CA SER A 334 -8.80 -5.96 10.22
C SER A 334 -9.47 -4.59 10.21
N VAL A 335 -10.64 -4.50 10.81
CA VAL A 335 -11.40 -3.27 11.05
C VAL A 335 -11.88 -3.29 12.48
N GLY A 336 -11.59 -2.24 13.23
CA GLY A 336 -11.95 -2.15 14.63
C GLY A 336 -12.16 -0.72 15.13
N PRO A 337 -12.65 -0.55 16.37
CA PRO A 337 -12.83 0.74 17.01
C PRO A 337 -11.49 1.35 17.45
#